data_0080f3c4d40dba012852747ccaafc2c5
#
_entry.id   0080f3c4d40dba012852747ccaafc2c5
#
_cell.length_a   1.000
_cell.length_b   1.000
_cell.length_c   1.000
_cell.angle_alpha   90.00
_cell.angle_beta   90.00
_cell.angle_gamma   90.00
#
_symmetry.space_group_name_H-M   'P 1'
#
loop_
_entity.id
_entity.type
_entity.pdbx_description
1 polymer ?
#
loop_
_entity_poly.entity_id
_entity_poly.type
_entity_poly.pdbx_seq_one_letter_code
_entity_poly.pdbx_strand_id
1 'polypeptide(L)'
;MNINKVDYVTQQMTSKLTNYSYTINIYVPEEEAPQDGFPVLYVLDGSSYFNLVKEAVRLQSRNAPKTGILPAIVIGIGHGDDMRERRFYDFTAPAESYIYPARFKGKSHENLGGAVDFSRFIEEELKPTIEAQYPVNRAQQALFGHSLGGYFTLWQLFHHQSSFQRYLAISPSIWWNEHELVHCASVFLNEHQDTNETLFLSAGELETFMVDDARQMATVLEKIMNVEFYEALNENHASIVPTVMSRAIRFTHKSH
;
A
#
# COMPACT_ATOMS: atom_id res chain seq x y z
N MET A 1 -32.68 -9.64 13.08
CA MET A 1 -31.29 -9.49 12.60
C MET A 1 -31.10 -8.04 12.22
N ASN A 2 -30.29 -7.29 12.98
CA ASN A 2 -30.02 -5.88 12.66
C ASN A 2 -29.02 -5.84 11.49
N ILE A 3 -29.51 -5.54 10.30
CA ILE A 3 -28.77 -5.63 9.02
C ILE A 3 -27.80 -4.44 8.81
N ASN A 4 -27.71 -3.49 9.74
CA ASN A 4 -26.97 -2.22 9.57
C ASN A 4 -25.97 -1.89 10.70
N LYS A 5 -25.32 -2.86 11.31
CA LYS A 5 -24.18 -2.51 12.17
C LYS A 5 -22.96 -2.37 11.26
N VAL A 6 -22.65 -1.13 10.89
CA VAL A 6 -21.35 -0.78 10.28
C VAL A 6 -20.28 -1.07 11.32
N ASP A 7 -19.37 -1.98 11.01
CA ASP A 7 -18.32 -2.47 11.92
C ASP A 7 -16.99 -1.69 11.77
N TYR A 8 -17.07 -0.48 11.23
CA TYR A 8 -15.93 0.44 11.08
C TYR A 8 -16.38 1.90 11.22
N VAL A 9 -15.44 2.78 11.46
CA VAL A 9 -15.64 4.23 11.55
C VAL A 9 -15.18 4.88 10.26
N THR A 10 -15.92 5.87 9.77
CA THR A 10 -15.50 6.76 8.68
C THR A 10 -15.37 8.18 9.21
N GLN A 11 -14.23 8.80 8.94
CA GLN A 11 -13.99 10.21 9.30
C GLN A 11 -13.33 10.96 8.15
N GLN A 12 -13.59 12.28 8.09
CA GLN A 12 -12.86 13.18 7.19
C GLN A 12 -11.65 13.74 7.92
N MET A 13 -10.49 13.68 7.27
CA MET A 13 -9.26 14.25 7.81
C MET A 13 -8.66 15.24 6.81
N THR A 14 -8.75 16.53 7.16
CA THR A 14 -8.18 17.59 6.32
C THR A 14 -6.72 17.79 6.69
N SER A 15 -5.84 17.50 5.75
CA SER A 15 -4.40 17.67 5.88
C SER A 15 -4.00 19.14 5.69
N LYS A 16 -3.11 19.62 6.54
CA LYS A 16 -2.48 20.94 6.39
C LYS A 16 -1.32 20.90 5.38
N LEU A 17 -0.74 19.73 5.16
CA LEU A 17 0.39 19.53 4.28
C LEU A 17 -0.05 19.46 2.82
N THR A 18 -1.10 18.69 2.55
CA THR A 18 -1.62 18.52 1.18
C THR A 18 -2.76 19.49 0.83
N ASN A 19 -3.28 20.23 1.83
CA ASN A 19 -4.47 21.08 1.73
C ASN A 19 -5.68 20.35 1.10
N TYR A 20 -5.85 19.07 1.48
CA TYR A 20 -6.89 18.17 0.96
C TYR A 20 -7.57 17.39 2.10
N SER A 21 -8.85 17.05 1.91
CA SER A 21 -9.64 16.29 2.89
C SER A 21 -9.78 14.83 2.43
N TYR A 22 -9.11 13.94 3.16
CA TYR A 22 -9.15 12.49 2.93
C TYR A 22 -10.28 11.84 3.70
N THR A 23 -10.90 10.82 3.10
CA THR A 23 -11.84 9.92 3.80
C THR A 23 -11.05 8.79 4.45
N ILE A 24 -11.02 8.75 5.77
CA ILE A 24 -10.33 7.71 6.52
C ILE A 24 -11.35 6.72 7.06
N ASN A 25 -11.26 5.47 6.60
CA ASN A 25 -12.05 4.34 7.10
C ASN A 25 -11.20 3.54 8.09
N ILE A 26 -11.73 3.25 9.27
CA ILE A 26 -10.99 2.64 10.38
C ILE A 26 -11.76 1.42 10.88
N TYR A 27 -11.18 0.25 10.73
CA TYR A 27 -11.62 -0.98 11.36
C TYR A 27 -10.69 -1.34 12.50
N VAL A 28 -11.25 -1.62 13.65
CA VAL A 28 -10.54 -2.10 14.84
C VAL A 28 -11.12 -3.46 15.22
N PRO A 29 -10.29 -4.49 15.47
CA PRO A 29 -10.76 -5.78 15.97
C PRO A 29 -11.58 -5.64 17.26
N GLU A 30 -12.59 -6.51 17.44
CA GLU A 30 -13.42 -6.54 18.65
C GLU A 30 -12.71 -7.25 19.82
N GLU A 31 -11.64 -8.00 19.53
CA GLU A 31 -10.83 -8.71 20.51
C GLU A 31 -10.05 -7.74 21.40
N GLU A 32 -9.62 -8.21 22.57
CA GLU A 32 -8.71 -7.46 23.43
C GLU A 32 -7.36 -7.26 22.72
N ALA A 33 -6.84 -6.04 22.77
CA ALA A 33 -5.58 -5.72 22.12
C ALA A 33 -4.41 -6.49 22.80
N PRO A 34 -3.47 -7.01 21.97
CA PRO A 34 -2.19 -7.51 22.51
C PRO A 34 -1.47 -6.44 23.35
N GLN A 35 -0.58 -6.86 24.23
CA GLN A 35 0.19 -5.94 25.08
C GLN A 35 0.91 -4.85 24.28
N ASP A 36 1.46 -5.20 23.11
CA ASP A 36 2.16 -4.27 22.22
C ASP A 36 1.23 -3.55 21.22
N GLY A 37 -0.09 -3.78 21.31
CA GLY A 37 -1.08 -3.26 20.36
C GLY A 37 -1.29 -4.17 19.15
N PHE A 38 -2.26 -3.79 18.32
CA PHE A 38 -2.56 -4.49 17.06
C PHE A 38 -1.59 -4.11 15.94
N PRO A 39 -1.19 -5.05 15.08
CA PRO A 39 -0.65 -4.72 13.76
C PRO A 39 -1.59 -3.78 13.01
N VAL A 40 -1.04 -2.92 12.14
CA VAL A 40 -1.86 -1.98 11.34
C VAL A 40 -1.57 -2.15 9.87
N LEU A 41 -2.63 -2.20 9.06
CA LEU A 41 -2.55 -2.23 7.61
C LEU A 41 -3.18 -0.95 7.03
N TYR A 42 -2.35 -0.08 6.49
CA TYR A 42 -2.77 1.11 5.76
C TYR A 42 -3.04 0.74 4.30
N VAL A 43 -4.22 1.11 3.80
CA VAL A 43 -4.73 0.71 2.50
C VAL A 43 -4.96 1.95 1.65
N LEU A 44 -4.12 2.13 0.64
CA LEU A 44 -4.31 3.16 -0.38
C LEU A 44 -5.53 2.85 -1.25
N ASP A 45 -6.08 3.86 -1.91
CA ASP A 45 -7.36 3.75 -2.63
C ASP A 45 -8.45 3.13 -1.73
N GLY A 46 -8.56 3.64 -0.49
CA GLY A 46 -9.43 3.08 0.55
C GLY A 46 -10.89 2.92 0.12
N SER A 47 -11.41 3.81 -0.71
CA SER A 47 -12.77 3.70 -1.26
C SER A 47 -12.98 2.41 -2.07
N SER A 48 -11.92 1.87 -2.69
CA SER A 48 -11.98 0.65 -3.50
C SER A 48 -11.63 -0.61 -2.71
N TYR A 49 -10.61 -0.54 -1.84
CA TYR A 49 -10.00 -1.75 -1.29
C TYR A 49 -10.20 -1.96 0.21
N PHE A 50 -10.56 -0.91 0.98
CA PHE A 50 -10.73 -1.03 2.43
C PHE A 50 -11.66 -2.18 2.84
N ASN A 51 -12.86 -2.26 2.26
CA ASN A 51 -13.83 -3.30 2.63
C ASN A 51 -13.32 -4.71 2.33
N LEU A 52 -12.64 -4.91 1.21
CA LEU A 52 -12.05 -6.20 0.84
C LEU A 52 -10.97 -6.61 1.85
N VAL A 53 -10.05 -5.71 2.16
CA VAL A 53 -8.94 -5.96 3.10
C VAL A 53 -9.48 -6.19 4.50
N LYS A 54 -10.40 -5.33 4.96
CA LYS A 54 -11.06 -5.45 6.26
C LYS A 54 -11.73 -6.81 6.43
N GLU A 55 -12.55 -7.23 5.45
CA GLU A 55 -13.23 -8.52 5.53
C GLU A 55 -12.25 -9.70 5.47
N ALA A 56 -11.20 -9.60 4.68
CA ALA A 56 -10.18 -10.64 4.64
C ALA A 56 -9.45 -10.80 5.99
N VAL A 57 -9.10 -9.70 6.66
CA VAL A 57 -8.54 -9.71 8.01
C VAL A 57 -9.55 -10.28 8.99
N ARG A 58 -10.75 -9.71 9.07
CA ARG A 58 -11.79 -10.08 10.04
C ARG A 58 -12.19 -11.56 9.97
N LEU A 59 -12.33 -12.11 8.76
CA LEU A 59 -12.73 -13.51 8.58
C LEU A 59 -11.60 -14.47 8.93
N GLN A 60 -10.37 -14.15 8.58
CA GLN A 60 -9.24 -15.08 8.71
C GLN A 60 -8.60 -15.02 10.11
N SER A 61 -8.61 -13.86 10.76
CA SER A 61 -8.08 -13.71 12.13
C SER A 61 -8.85 -14.52 13.18
N ARG A 62 -10.12 -14.88 12.93
CA ARG A 62 -10.91 -15.78 13.80
C ARG A 62 -10.25 -17.14 14.04
N ASN A 63 -9.35 -17.57 13.16
CA ASN A 63 -8.61 -18.81 13.29
C ASN A 63 -7.13 -18.62 12.95
N ALA A 64 -6.52 -17.61 13.57
CA ALA A 64 -5.14 -17.19 13.34
C ALA A 64 -4.12 -18.36 13.32
N PRO A 65 -4.22 -19.38 14.22
CA PRO A 65 -3.31 -20.53 14.18
C PRO A 65 -3.33 -21.33 12.88
N LYS A 66 -4.47 -21.32 12.15
CA LYS A 66 -4.60 -22.04 10.86
C LYS A 66 -4.34 -21.14 9.66
N THR A 67 -4.76 -19.90 9.74
CA THR A 67 -4.69 -18.96 8.62
C THR A 67 -3.36 -18.22 8.54
N GLY A 68 -2.68 -18.07 9.69
CA GLY A 68 -1.49 -17.24 9.83
C GLY A 68 -1.79 -15.73 9.80
N ILE A 69 -3.06 -15.32 9.96
CA ILE A 69 -3.47 -13.92 9.96
C ILE A 69 -3.97 -13.54 11.35
N LEU A 70 -3.28 -12.61 12.00
CA LEU A 70 -3.62 -12.06 13.30
C LEU A 70 -4.73 -11.00 13.19
N PRO A 71 -5.50 -10.72 14.26
CA PRO A 71 -6.31 -9.52 14.34
C PRO A 71 -5.45 -8.28 14.10
N ALA A 72 -5.90 -7.40 13.20
CA ALA A 72 -5.17 -6.19 12.83
C ALA A 72 -6.14 -5.03 12.59
N ILE A 73 -5.68 -3.82 12.91
CA ILE A 73 -6.38 -2.58 12.52
C ILE A 73 -6.20 -2.39 11.02
N VAL A 74 -7.27 -2.00 10.33
CA VAL A 74 -7.21 -1.66 8.90
C VAL A 74 -7.61 -0.19 8.73
N ILE A 75 -6.74 0.58 8.09
CA ILE A 75 -6.92 2.01 7.82
C ILE A 75 -7.03 2.21 6.31
N GLY A 76 -8.20 2.54 5.82
CA GLY A 76 -8.40 2.90 4.41
C GLY A 76 -8.19 4.40 4.20
N ILE A 77 -7.27 4.78 3.32
CA ILE A 77 -7.04 6.17 2.93
C ILE A 77 -7.73 6.39 1.58
N GLY A 78 -8.84 7.09 1.61
CA GLY A 78 -9.68 7.35 0.44
C GLY A 78 -9.64 8.82 0.02
N HIS A 79 -9.79 9.05 -1.28
CA HIS A 79 -9.99 10.38 -1.85
C HIS A 79 -11.50 10.69 -1.94
N GLY A 80 -11.84 11.97 -2.08
CA GLY A 80 -13.21 12.45 -2.27
C GLY A 80 -13.76 12.21 -3.68
N ASP A 81 -14.67 13.07 -4.12
CA ASP A 81 -15.34 12.95 -5.43
C ASP A 81 -14.39 13.15 -6.62
N ASP A 82 -13.27 13.87 -6.42
CA ASP A 82 -12.18 14.06 -7.38
C ASP A 82 -11.12 12.94 -7.32
N MET A 83 -11.47 11.77 -6.80
CA MET A 83 -10.59 10.63 -6.51
C MET A 83 -9.59 10.36 -7.64
N ARG A 84 -10.03 10.39 -8.92
CA ARG A 84 -9.15 10.05 -10.04
C ARG A 84 -7.99 11.04 -10.20
N GLU A 85 -8.25 12.33 -10.16
CA GLU A 85 -7.23 13.36 -10.32
C GLU A 85 -6.34 13.44 -9.09
N ARG A 86 -6.96 13.44 -7.91
CA ARG A 86 -6.24 13.55 -6.65
C ARG A 86 -5.28 12.38 -6.41
N ARG A 87 -5.66 11.13 -6.70
CA ARG A 87 -4.76 9.98 -6.55
C ARG A 87 -3.58 10.04 -7.52
N PHE A 88 -3.74 10.60 -8.71
CA PHE A 88 -2.61 10.83 -9.62
C PHE A 88 -1.63 11.85 -9.03
N TYR A 89 -2.12 12.92 -8.43
CA TYR A 89 -1.28 13.87 -7.73
C TYR A 89 -0.55 13.23 -6.55
N ASP A 90 -1.29 12.63 -5.61
CA ASP A 90 -0.75 12.11 -4.36
C ASP A 90 0.19 10.91 -4.53
N PHE A 91 0.00 10.10 -5.58
CA PHE A 91 0.76 8.87 -5.75
C PHE A 91 1.95 8.99 -6.70
N THR A 92 2.21 10.14 -7.31
CA THR A 92 3.34 10.32 -8.22
C THR A 92 4.43 11.20 -7.62
N ALA A 93 5.68 10.82 -7.84
CA ALA A 93 6.84 11.61 -7.43
C ALA A 93 6.92 12.93 -8.20
N PRO A 94 7.44 14.03 -7.59
CA PRO A 94 7.68 15.26 -8.32
C PRO A 94 8.76 15.06 -9.40
N ALA A 95 8.50 15.59 -10.60
CA ALA A 95 9.44 15.58 -11.71
C ALA A 95 9.33 16.89 -12.51
N GLU A 96 10.41 17.29 -13.17
CA GLU A 96 10.41 18.47 -14.07
C GLU A 96 9.50 18.25 -15.29
N SER A 97 9.41 17.00 -15.75
CA SER A 97 8.53 16.56 -16.82
C SER A 97 8.18 15.10 -16.66
N TYR A 98 6.99 14.69 -17.14
CA TYR A 98 6.55 13.31 -17.10
C TYR A 98 6.53 12.71 -18.49
N ILE A 99 7.17 11.56 -18.65
CA ILE A 99 7.25 10.83 -19.91
C ILE A 99 6.29 9.66 -19.86
N TYR A 100 5.30 9.71 -20.75
CA TYR A 100 4.29 8.65 -20.85
C TYR A 100 4.68 7.65 -21.94
N PRO A 101 4.52 6.33 -21.70
CA PRO A 101 4.65 5.34 -22.75
C PRO A 101 3.75 5.65 -23.95
N ALA A 102 4.17 5.25 -25.14
CA ALA A 102 3.48 5.55 -26.39
C ALA A 102 1.99 5.14 -26.40
N ARG A 103 1.63 4.07 -25.67
CA ARG A 103 0.25 3.59 -25.49
C ARG A 103 -0.67 4.57 -24.74
N PHE A 104 -0.11 5.54 -24.00
CA PHE A 104 -0.83 6.56 -23.27
C PHE A 104 -0.81 7.93 -23.97
N LYS A 105 -0.32 8.01 -25.23
CA LYS A 105 -0.29 9.25 -25.99
C LYS A 105 -1.66 9.92 -26.02
N GLY A 106 -1.69 11.23 -25.69
CA GLY A 106 -2.91 12.03 -25.61
C GLY A 106 -3.68 11.94 -24.28
N LYS A 107 -3.17 11.20 -23.29
CA LYS A 107 -3.65 11.23 -21.90
C LYS A 107 -2.62 12.00 -21.08
N SER A 108 -2.89 13.27 -20.80
CA SER A 108 -2.13 14.04 -19.83
C SER A 108 -2.95 14.15 -18.54
N HIS A 109 -2.28 14.09 -17.41
CA HIS A 109 -2.84 14.50 -16.12
C HIS A 109 -2.22 15.86 -15.78
N GLU A 110 -3.06 16.82 -15.41
CA GLU A 110 -2.61 18.21 -15.18
C GLU A 110 -1.91 18.36 -13.83
N ASN A 111 -2.31 17.55 -12.85
CA ASN A 111 -1.80 17.59 -11.48
C ASN A 111 -1.07 16.29 -11.14
N LEU A 112 0.23 16.38 -10.97
CA LEU A 112 1.13 15.28 -10.61
C LEU A 112 2.16 15.74 -9.58
N GLY A 113 2.86 14.83 -8.91
CA GLY A 113 4.05 15.13 -8.14
C GLY A 113 3.83 15.44 -6.67
N GLY A 114 2.70 15.04 -6.09
CA GLY A 114 2.37 15.28 -4.68
C GLY A 114 2.85 14.20 -3.69
N ALA A 115 3.59 13.18 -4.15
CA ALA A 115 3.98 12.04 -3.30
C ALA A 115 4.72 12.44 -2.03
N VAL A 116 5.54 13.48 -2.06
CA VAL A 116 6.28 13.98 -0.89
C VAL A 116 5.32 14.50 0.18
N ASP A 117 4.38 15.36 -0.19
CA ASP A 117 3.43 15.92 0.78
C ASP A 117 2.43 14.87 1.25
N PHE A 118 2.04 13.93 0.39
CA PHE A 118 1.18 12.82 0.77
C PHE A 118 1.88 11.83 1.73
N SER A 119 3.16 11.54 1.51
CA SER A 119 3.97 10.78 2.45
C SER A 119 4.04 11.48 3.82
N ARG A 120 4.30 12.77 3.84
CA ARG A 120 4.33 13.56 5.07
C ARG A 120 2.97 13.59 5.76
N PHE A 121 1.87 13.70 5.01
CA PHE A 121 0.53 13.56 5.59
C PHE A 121 0.36 12.23 6.32
N ILE A 122 0.78 11.13 5.72
CA ILE A 122 0.71 9.80 6.37
C ILE A 122 1.54 9.80 7.65
N GLU A 123 2.79 10.27 7.60
CA GLU A 123 3.74 10.16 8.72
C GLU A 123 3.49 11.20 9.83
N GLU A 124 3.21 12.44 9.47
CA GLU A 124 3.17 13.55 10.42
C GLU A 124 1.76 13.84 10.95
N GLU A 125 0.70 13.43 10.22
CA GLU A 125 -0.68 13.72 10.60
C GLU A 125 -1.51 12.45 10.83
N LEU A 126 -1.57 11.52 9.87
CA LEU A 126 -2.46 10.35 9.94
C LEU A 126 -1.98 9.34 11.01
N LYS A 127 -0.76 8.83 10.90
CA LYS A 127 -0.22 7.84 11.86
C LYS A 127 -0.29 8.33 13.29
N PRO A 128 0.18 9.55 13.64
CA PRO A 128 0.07 10.06 15.00
C PRO A 128 -1.37 10.15 15.51
N THR A 129 -2.32 10.49 14.62
CA THR A 129 -3.75 10.55 14.97
C THR A 129 -4.30 9.17 15.30
N ILE A 130 -3.97 8.16 14.48
CA ILE A 130 -4.40 6.76 14.70
C ILE A 130 -3.76 6.19 15.96
N GLU A 131 -2.47 6.40 16.15
CA GLU A 131 -1.70 5.90 17.31
C GLU A 131 -2.14 6.53 18.64
N ALA A 132 -2.67 7.75 18.62
CA ALA A 132 -3.22 8.39 19.81
C ALA A 132 -4.61 7.86 20.20
N GLN A 133 -5.36 7.31 19.24
CA GLN A 133 -6.75 6.89 19.45
C GLN A 133 -6.91 5.37 19.62
N TYR A 134 -6.00 4.57 19.10
CA TYR A 134 -6.13 3.12 19.02
C TYR A 134 -4.86 2.41 19.53
N PRO A 135 -5.00 1.18 20.06
CA PRO A 135 -3.86 0.39 20.55
C PRO A 135 -3.04 -0.18 19.38
N VAL A 136 -2.16 0.62 18.82
CA VAL A 136 -1.34 0.32 17.64
C VAL A 136 0.02 -0.25 18.04
N ASN A 137 0.44 -1.33 17.38
CA ASN A 137 1.82 -1.79 17.40
C ASN A 137 2.62 -1.03 16.32
N ARG A 138 3.43 -0.06 16.77
CA ARG A 138 4.27 0.77 15.88
C ARG A 138 5.35 -0.01 15.13
N ALA A 139 5.75 -1.18 15.66
CA ALA A 139 6.74 -2.06 15.03
C ALA A 139 6.11 -3.03 14.00
N GLN A 140 4.78 -2.98 13.79
CA GLN A 140 4.06 -3.85 12.87
C GLN A 140 3.05 -3.06 12.04
N GLN A 141 3.57 -2.14 11.23
CA GLN A 141 2.76 -1.35 10.30
C GLN A 141 3.07 -1.74 8.86
N ALA A 142 2.02 -1.90 8.06
CA ALA A 142 2.13 -2.27 6.65
C ALA A 142 1.42 -1.25 5.76
N LEU A 143 1.96 -1.03 4.54
CA LEU A 143 1.35 -0.21 3.50
C LEU A 143 0.94 -1.09 2.32
N PHE A 144 -0.33 -1.02 1.92
CA PHE A 144 -0.87 -1.69 0.74
C PHE A 144 -1.21 -0.68 -0.35
N GLY A 145 -0.79 -0.98 -1.58
CA GLY A 145 -1.20 -0.25 -2.77
C GLY A 145 -1.30 -1.12 -4.01
N HIS A 146 -2.23 -0.75 -4.91
CA HIS A 146 -2.41 -1.38 -6.22
C HIS A 146 -2.17 -0.38 -7.35
N SER A 147 -1.59 -0.81 -8.46
CA SER A 147 -1.38 0.02 -9.64
C SER A 147 -0.51 1.25 -9.32
N LEU A 148 -1.02 2.46 -9.48
CA LEU A 148 -0.34 3.69 -9.08
C LEU A 148 -0.15 3.78 -7.56
N GLY A 149 -1.09 3.23 -6.75
CA GLY A 149 -0.88 3.03 -5.32
C GLY A 149 0.25 2.06 -5.01
N GLY A 150 0.44 1.01 -5.85
CA GLY A 150 1.59 0.12 -5.78
C GLY A 150 2.91 0.80 -6.14
N TYR A 151 2.88 1.71 -7.12
CA TYR A 151 4.01 2.59 -7.42
C TYR A 151 4.38 3.44 -6.18
N PHE A 152 3.40 4.13 -5.56
CA PHE A 152 3.64 4.91 -4.35
C PHE A 152 4.16 4.04 -3.19
N THR A 153 3.68 2.81 -3.05
CA THR A 153 4.17 1.87 -2.04
C THR A 153 5.66 1.58 -2.19
N LEU A 154 6.14 1.35 -3.43
CA LEU A 154 7.57 1.18 -3.71
C LEU A 154 8.35 2.49 -3.55
N TRP A 155 7.78 3.60 -4.00
CA TRP A 155 8.40 4.92 -3.83
C TRP A 155 8.59 5.26 -2.34
N GLN A 156 7.58 4.97 -1.50
CA GLN A 156 7.66 5.14 -0.04
C GLN A 156 8.78 4.30 0.59
N LEU A 157 8.91 3.03 0.16
CA LEU A 157 9.99 2.15 0.59
C LEU A 157 11.36 2.76 0.28
N PHE A 158 11.56 3.30 -0.91
CA PHE A 158 12.86 3.80 -1.36
C PHE A 158 13.26 5.15 -0.75
N HIS A 159 12.30 6.01 -0.44
CA HIS A 159 12.56 7.38 0.03
C HIS A 159 12.33 7.59 1.52
N HIS A 160 11.56 6.73 2.17
CA HIS A 160 11.18 6.86 3.58
C HIS A 160 11.31 5.51 4.28
N GLN A 161 12.53 4.99 4.31
CA GLN A 161 12.87 3.75 5.02
C GLN A 161 12.40 3.83 6.47
N SER A 162 11.96 2.72 7.03
CA SER A 162 11.40 2.60 8.39
C SER A 162 10.03 3.27 8.60
N SER A 163 9.45 3.88 7.58
CA SER A 163 8.07 4.38 7.64
C SER A 163 7.09 3.25 7.90
N PHE A 164 7.29 2.13 7.21
CA PHE A 164 6.55 0.88 7.42
C PHE A 164 7.53 -0.29 7.50
N GLN A 165 7.16 -1.33 8.23
CA GLN A 165 7.97 -2.54 8.30
C GLN A 165 7.65 -3.50 7.15
N ARG A 166 6.47 -3.35 6.53
CA ARG A 166 6.00 -4.23 5.45
C ARG A 166 5.33 -3.45 4.34
N TYR A 167 5.67 -3.78 3.12
CA TYR A 167 5.16 -3.14 1.92
C TYR A 167 4.47 -4.18 1.03
N LEU A 168 3.24 -3.89 0.60
CA LEU A 168 2.44 -4.76 -0.25
C LEU A 168 2.13 -4.02 -1.55
N ALA A 169 2.93 -4.23 -2.58
CA ALA A 169 2.78 -3.60 -3.88
C ALA A 169 2.17 -4.59 -4.88
N ILE A 170 0.90 -4.39 -5.24
CA ILE A 170 0.17 -5.26 -6.15
C ILE A 170 0.09 -4.59 -7.52
N SER A 171 0.56 -5.28 -8.55
CA SER A 171 0.62 -4.77 -9.94
C SER A 171 1.11 -3.33 -10.02
N PRO A 172 2.25 -3.00 -9.37
CA PRO A 172 2.71 -1.62 -9.30
C PRO A 172 3.00 -1.06 -10.69
N SER A 173 2.67 0.22 -10.90
CA SER A 173 2.95 0.93 -12.15
C SER A 173 4.44 1.29 -12.28
N ILE A 174 5.34 0.29 -12.26
CA ILE A 174 6.81 0.49 -12.34
C ILE A 174 7.20 1.22 -13.63
N TRP A 175 6.43 1.01 -14.71
CA TRP A 175 6.59 1.65 -16.01
C TRP A 175 6.35 3.17 -16.01
N TRP A 176 5.81 3.74 -14.91
CA TRP A 176 5.51 5.16 -14.81
C TRP A 176 6.78 6.00 -14.96
N ASN A 177 6.68 7.14 -15.68
CA ASN A 177 7.75 8.10 -15.91
C ASN A 177 9.08 7.44 -16.33
N GLU A 178 9.05 6.68 -17.44
CA GLU A 178 10.22 5.92 -17.96
C GLU A 178 10.88 5.01 -16.92
N HIS A 179 10.08 4.32 -16.10
CA HIS A 179 10.59 3.39 -15.06
C HIS A 179 11.46 4.08 -13.99
N GLU A 180 11.12 5.30 -13.59
CA GLU A 180 11.89 6.04 -12.57
C GLU A 180 12.13 5.25 -11.28
N LEU A 181 11.20 4.36 -10.88
CA LEU A 181 11.40 3.48 -9.71
C LEU A 181 12.60 2.53 -9.85
N VAL A 182 13.02 2.18 -11.06
CA VAL A 182 14.22 1.37 -11.27
C VAL A 182 15.48 2.16 -10.87
N HIS A 183 15.48 3.46 -11.17
CA HIS A 183 16.56 4.32 -10.70
C HIS A 183 16.52 4.48 -9.17
N CYS A 184 15.33 4.73 -8.58
CA CYS A 184 15.17 4.80 -7.12
C CYS A 184 15.66 3.52 -6.43
N ALA A 185 15.31 2.35 -6.96
CA ALA A 185 15.78 1.07 -6.43
C ALA A 185 17.32 0.94 -6.50
N SER A 186 17.94 1.44 -7.57
CA SER A 186 19.39 1.42 -7.72
C SER A 186 20.07 2.31 -6.70
N VAL A 187 19.54 3.50 -6.43
CA VAL A 187 20.04 4.39 -5.37
C VAL A 187 19.87 3.73 -4.00
N PHE A 188 18.68 3.19 -3.71
CA PHE A 188 18.38 2.49 -2.47
C PHE A 188 19.36 1.34 -2.19
N LEU A 189 19.67 0.51 -3.21
CA LEU A 189 20.67 -0.56 -3.09
C LEU A 189 22.08 -0.06 -2.79
N ASN A 190 22.47 1.09 -3.33
CA ASN A 190 23.79 1.65 -3.08
C ASN A 190 23.93 2.25 -1.68
N GLU A 191 22.83 2.72 -1.11
CA GLU A 191 22.80 3.35 0.22
C GLU A 191 22.60 2.34 1.36
N HIS A 192 22.10 1.11 1.04
CA HIS A 192 21.77 0.10 2.04
C HIS A 192 22.42 -1.24 1.70
N GLN A 193 23.03 -1.90 2.69
CA GLN A 193 23.60 -3.25 2.54
C GLN A 193 22.61 -4.34 2.95
N ASP A 194 21.73 -4.03 3.90
CA ASP A 194 20.69 -4.90 4.44
C ASP A 194 19.58 -4.04 5.06
N THR A 195 18.35 -4.50 5.02
CA THR A 195 17.21 -3.80 5.61
C THR A 195 16.25 -4.78 6.30
N ASN A 196 15.57 -4.30 7.34
CA ASN A 196 14.59 -5.09 8.10
C ASN A 196 13.18 -5.00 7.49
N GLU A 197 12.96 -4.11 6.54
CA GLU A 197 11.71 -3.98 5.81
C GLU A 197 11.50 -5.20 4.91
N THR A 198 10.24 -5.58 4.71
CA THR A 198 9.89 -6.71 3.84
C THR A 198 8.91 -6.29 2.76
N LEU A 199 9.02 -6.87 1.57
CA LEU A 199 8.21 -6.54 0.42
C LEU A 199 7.45 -7.76 -0.12
N PHE A 200 6.13 -7.66 -0.19
CA PHE A 200 5.31 -8.53 -1.03
C PHE A 200 5.03 -7.82 -2.35
N LEU A 201 5.46 -8.43 -3.43
CA LEU A 201 5.30 -7.91 -4.78
C LEU A 201 4.52 -8.92 -5.63
N SER A 202 3.49 -8.47 -6.33
CA SER A 202 2.67 -9.36 -7.14
C SER A 202 2.25 -8.68 -8.44
N ALA A 203 2.10 -9.47 -9.50
CA ALA A 203 1.50 -9.07 -10.77
C ALA A 203 0.66 -10.21 -11.34
N GLY A 204 -0.38 -9.88 -12.11
CA GLY A 204 -1.20 -10.88 -12.81
C GLY A 204 -0.53 -11.36 -14.07
N GLU A 205 -0.54 -12.66 -14.34
CA GLU A 205 0.07 -13.29 -15.52
C GLU A 205 -0.34 -12.58 -16.83
N LEU A 206 -1.58 -12.13 -16.92
CA LEU A 206 -2.12 -11.49 -18.13
C LEU A 206 -1.74 -10.01 -18.26
N GLU A 207 -0.95 -9.46 -17.35
CA GLU A 207 -0.50 -8.06 -17.39
C GLU A 207 0.77 -7.86 -18.23
N THR A 208 1.29 -8.95 -18.81
CA THR A 208 2.41 -8.93 -19.77
C THR A 208 3.69 -8.25 -19.22
N PHE A 209 4.10 -7.10 -19.79
CA PHE A 209 5.31 -6.38 -19.39
C PHE A 209 5.34 -5.97 -17.90
N MET A 210 4.17 -5.75 -17.24
CA MET A 210 4.14 -5.42 -15.81
C MET A 210 4.58 -6.59 -14.92
N VAL A 211 4.41 -7.84 -15.40
CA VAL A 211 4.95 -9.04 -14.72
C VAL A 211 6.47 -9.01 -14.76
N ASP A 212 7.04 -8.68 -15.92
CA ASP A 212 8.49 -8.62 -16.11
C ASP A 212 9.11 -7.49 -15.29
N ASP A 213 8.48 -6.31 -15.28
CA ASP A 213 8.88 -5.18 -14.43
C ASP A 213 8.88 -5.57 -12.94
N ALA A 214 7.81 -6.21 -12.47
CA ALA A 214 7.70 -6.64 -11.08
C ALA A 214 8.71 -7.73 -10.71
N ARG A 215 8.92 -8.72 -11.60
CA ARG A 215 9.90 -9.80 -11.38
C ARG A 215 11.33 -9.26 -11.32
N GLN A 216 11.67 -8.31 -12.21
CA GLN A 216 12.99 -7.67 -12.21
C GLN A 216 13.19 -6.85 -10.95
N MET A 217 12.20 -6.07 -10.52
CA MET A 217 12.25 -5.30 -9.27
C MET A 217 12.47 -6.22 -8.06
N ALA A 218 11.74 -7.34 -7.98
CA ALA A 218 11.93 -8.33 -6.92
C ALA A 218 13.36 -8.88 -6.90
N THR A 219 13.87 -9.33 -8.06
CA THR A 219 15.23 -9.89 -8.19
C THR A 219 16.31 -8.90 -7.77
N VAL A 220 16.09 -7.62 -8.03
CA VAL A 220 17.03 -6.56 -7.63
C VAL A 220 17.01 -6.36 -6.12
N LEU A 221 15.83 -6.30 -5.50
CA LEU A 221 15.65 -6.01 -4.08
C LEU A 221 15.94 -7.21 -3.16
N GLU A 222 15.80 -8.45 -3.64
CA GLU A 222 16.15 -9.67 -2.89
C GLU A 222 17.62 -9.70 -2.42
N LYS A 223 18.46 -8.84 -2.96
CA LYS A 223 19.87 -8.73 -2.57
C LYS A 223 20.09 -8.12 -1.18
N ILE A 224 19.14 -7.31 -0.71
CA ILE A 224 19.29 -6.54 0.54
C ILE A 224 18.07 -6.62 1.47
N MET A 225 16.97 -7.24 1.03
CA MET A 225 15.74 -7.36 1.82
C MET A 225 14.99 -8.63 1.53
N ASN A 226 14.07 -9.00 2.44
CA ASN A 226 13.17 -10.12 2.20
C ASN A 226 12.04 -9.71 1.24
N VAL A 227 12.00 -10.33 0.06
CA VAL A 227 10.98 -10.11 -0.96
C VAL A 227 10.24 -11.41 -1.24
N GLU A 228 8.90 -11.38 -1.22
CA GLU A 228 8.08 -12.45 -1.79
C GLU A 228 7.46 -11.95 -3.09
N PHE A 229 7.91 -12.46 -4.23
CA PHE A 229 7.26 -12.22 -5.51
C PHE A 229 6.25 -13.31 -5.82
N TYR A 230 5.03 -12.91 -6.19
CA TYR A 230 3.96 -13.85 -6.57
C TYR A 230 3.31 -13.43 -7.89
N GLU A 231 3.49 -14.25 -8.93
CA GLU A 231 2.77 -14.14 -10.19
C GLU A 231 1.41 -14.85 -10.07
N ALA A 232 0.33 -14.09 -10.21
CA ALA A 232 -1.02 -14.62 -10.08
C ALA A 232 -1.51 -15.14 -11.44
N LEU A 233 -1.59 -16.48 -11.56
CA LEU A 233 -1.99 -17.15 -12.79
C LEU A 233 -3.43 -16.79 -13.19
N ASN A 234 -3.65 -16.59 -14.50
CA ASN A 234 -4.93 -16.22 -15.11
C ASN A 234 -5.51 -14.88 -14.63
N GLU A 235 -4.76 -14.07 -13.90
CA GLU A 235 -5.22 -12.78 -13.42
C GLU A 235 -4.73 -11.63 -14.31
N ASN A 236 -5.57 -10.60 -14.40
CA ASN A 236 -5.25 -9.34 -15.06
C ASN A 236 -5.26 -8.19 -14.03
N HIS A 237 -4.98 -6.97 -14.50
CA HIS A 237 -4.90 -5.79 -13.66
C HIS A 237 -6.14 -5.50 -12.79
N ALA A 238 -7.32 -5.87 -13.26
CA ALA A 238 -8.57 -5.62 -12.53
C ALA A 238 -8.95 -6.75 -11.56
N SER A 239 -8.50 -7.98 -11.82
CA SER A 239 -8.92 -9.17 -11.06
C SER A 239 -7.89 -9.62 -9.99
N ILE A 240 -6.66 -9.16 -10.07
CA ILE A 240 -5.58 -9.66 -9.23
C ILE A 240 -5.78 -9.39 -7.73
N VAL A 241 -6.26 -8.19 -7.34
CA VAL A 241 -6.28 -7.79 -5.93
C VAL A 241 -7.09 -8.76 -5.06
N PRO A 242 -8.32 -9.16 -5.39
CA PRO A 242 -9.04 -10.17 -4.61
C PRO A 242 -8.31 -11.50 -4.52
N THR A 243 -7.68 -11.94 -5.60
CA THR A 243 -7.00 -13.25 -5.69
C THR A 243 -5.79 -13.33 -4.78
N VAL A 244 -4.99 -12.27 -4.66
CA VAL A 244 -3.75 -12.28 -3.87
C VAL A 244 -3.93 -11.82 -2.43
N MET A 245 -5.09 -11.26 -2.07
CA MET A 245 -5.29 -10.55 -0.80
C MET A 245 -4.95 -11.39 0.42
N SER A 246 -5.43 -12.62 0.52
CA SER A 246 -5.13 -13.49 1.66
C SER A 246 -3.63 -13.81 1.80
N ARG A 247 -2.93 -13.96 0.67
CA ARG A 247 -1.49 -14.19 0.66
C ARG A 247 -0.73 -12.94 1.09
N ALA A 248 -1.09 -11.78 0.56
CA ALA A 248 -0.49 -10.49 0.89
C ALA A 248 -0.65 -10.16 2.39
N ILE A 249 -1.87 -10.32 2.95
CA ILE A 249 -2.10 -10.10 4.39
C ILE A 249 -1.29 -11.10 5.23
N ARG A 250 -1.26 -12.38 4.86
CA ARG A 250 -0.48 -13.39 5.59
C ARG A 250 1.01 -13.06 5.62
N PHE A 251 1.52 -12.48 4.54
CA PHE A 251 2.91 -12.03 4.48
C PHE A 251 3.21 -10.99 5.56
N THR A 252 2.27 -10.09 5.91
CA THR A 252 2.50 -9.08 6.96
C THR A 252 2.64 -9.66 8.37
N HIS A 253 2.26 -10.92 8.58
CA HIS A 253 2.31 -11.60 9.87
C HIS A 253 3.41 -12.67 9.97
N LYS A 254 4.17 -12.90 8.89
CA LYS A 254 5.33 -13.81 8.95
C LYS A 254 6.42 -13.22 9.84
N SER A 255 6.99 -14.07 10.71
CA SER A 255 8.26 -13.76 11.37
C SER A 255 9.38 -13.91 10.32
N HIS A 256 10.14 -12.91 10.12
CA HIS A 256 11.27 -12.89 9.18
C HIS A 256 12.57 -12.74 9.95
#